data_44410e3d8c7051967b97ce499c159b32
#
_entry.id   44410e3d8c7051967b97ce499c159b32
#
_cell.length_a   1.000
_cell.length_b   1.000
_cell.length_c   1.000
_cell.angle_alpha   90.00
_cell.angle_beta   90.00
_cell.angle_gamma   90.00
#
_symmetry.space_group_name_H-M   'P 1'
#
loop_
_entity.id
_entity.type
_entity.pdbx_description
1 polymer ?
#
loop_
_entity_poly.entity_id
_entity_poly.type
_entity_poly.pdbx_seq_one_letter_code
_entity_poly.pdbx_strand_id
1 'polypeptide(L)'
;MTGRLAHIFRHPIKAHGREELASVVLSAGAALPWDRHWAVAHDLSKFDPAHPAWTPCPNFQRGARTSAVMAVEARFDEEASWLTLTHPALPPLAFDPVEEGAKLIEWLRPISPTDRFVPVALVRAPGVAMTDSSYPTVSVKSLTSNAALGAHLGMDLSIHRWRGNLWVDGFAPWAEFDWVGKHLRVGRTVLEIRERVGRCKATCANPATGEIDTDTLRALREVVGEQDFGVFGVVVEGGRITPGDKVEVLA
;
A
#
# COMPACT_ATOMS: atom_id res chain seq x y z
N MET A 1 -23.27 4.08 -11.66
CA MET A 1 -22.40 2.90 -11.92
C MET A 1 -22.20 2.16 -10.62
N THR A 2 -22.32 0.85 -10.63
CA THR A 2 -22.19 0.00 -9.42
C THR A 2 -21.21 -1.14 -9.69
N GLY A 3 -20.47 -1.49 -8.66
CA GLY A 3 -19.56 -2.63 -8.65
C GLY A 3 -19.55 -3.29 -7.28
N ARG A 4 -18.49 -4.01 -6.96
CA ARG A 4 -18.30 -4.67 -5.67
C ARG A 4 -16.88 -4.49 -5.15
N LEU A 5 -16.73 -4.53 -3.84
CA LEU A 5 -15.44 -4.67 -3.17
C LEU A 5 -14.96 -6.12 -3.36
N ALA A 6 -13.81 -6.29 -4.00
CA ALA A 6 -13.24 -7.61 -4.26
C ALA A 6 -12.27 -8.04 -3.16
N HIS A 7 -11.33 -7.14 -2.80
CA HIS A 7 -10.31 -7.44 -1.79
C HIS A 7 -10.06 -6.22 -0.89
N ILE A 8 -9.58 -6.49 0.32
CA ILE A 8 -9.09 -5.51 1.28
C ILE A 8 -7.68 -5.91 1.66
N PHE A 9 -6.70 -5.02 1.46
CA PHE A 9 -5.32 -5.27 1.87
C PHE A 9 -4.85 -4.22 2.87
N ARG A 10 -4.06 -4.70 3.82
CA ARG A 10 -3.31 -3.89 4.78
C ARG A 10 -1.82 -4.07 4.54
N HIS A 11 -1.06 -3.01 4.78
CA HIS A 11 0.39 -2.98 4.63
C HIS A 11 0.98 -2.41 5.91
N PRO A 12 1.22 -3.21 6.95
CA PRO A 12 1.58 -2.71 8.28
C PRO A 12 2.83 -1.82 8.29
N ILE A 13 3.84 -2.18 7.47
CA ILE A 13 5.07 -1.40 7.33
C ILE A 13 5.11 -0.75 5.94
N LYS A 14 5.44 0.55 5.86
CA LYS A 14 5.65 1.25 4.59
C LYS A 14 6.63 0.50 3.70
N ALA A 15 6.25 0.22 2.46
CA ALA A 15 6.97 -0.55 1.45
C ALA A 15 7.17 -2.05 1.74
N HIS A 16 7.02 -2.52 2.97
CA HIS A 16 7.22 -3.93 3.34
C HIS A 16 5.91 -4.57 3.76
N GLY A 17 5.76 -5.84 3.41
CA GLY A 17 4.63 -6.65 3.84
C GLY A 17 3.29 -6.25 3.25
N ARG A 18 2.44 -7.22 3.12
CA ARG A 18 1.04 -7.12 2.75
C ARG A 18 0.27 -8.26 3.39
N GLU A 19 -0.95 -8.01 3.76
CA GLU A 19 -1.89 -9.03 4.22
C GLU A 19 -3.28 -8.73 3.70
N GLU A 20 -4.06 -9.77 3.43
CA GLU A 20 -5.44 -9.66 3.04
C GLU A 20 -6.34 -9.74 4.28
N LEU A 21 -7.35 -8.88 4.33
CA LEU A 21 -8.30 -8.80 5.43
C LEU A 21 -9.68 -9.31 5.02
N ALA A 22 -10.28 -10.15 5.85
CA ALA A 22 -11.66 -10.60 5.65
C ALA A 22 -12.68 -9.47 5.87
N SER A 23 -12.37 -8.48 6.70
CA SER A 23 -13.15 -7.27 6.90
C SER A 23 -12.31 -6.21 7.60
N VAL A 24 -12.75 -4.95 7.55
CA VAL A 24 -12.14 -3.86 8.33
C VAL A 24 -13.20 -2.85 8.73
N VAL A 25 -13.03 -2.19 9.87
CA VAL A 25 -13.82 -1.03 10.28
C VAL A 25 -13.03 0.22 9.95
N LEU A 26 -13.56 1.06 9.07
CA LEU A 26 -12.98 2.35 8.72
C LEU A 26 -13.63 3.45 9.58
N SER A 27 -12.84 4.45 9.96
CA SER A 27 -13.28 5.61 10.74
C SER A 27 -13.12 6.88 9.94
N ALA A 28 -14.08 7.81 10.07
CA ALA A 28 -14.03 9.10 9.40
C ALA A 28 -12.74 9.85 9.77
N GLY A 29 -12.09 10.45 8.77
CA GLY A 29 -10.85 11.20 8.95
C GLY A 29 -9.61 10.35 9.28
N ALA A 30 -9.69 9.01 9.23
CA ALA A 30 -8.57 8.11 9.52
C ALA A 30 -8.15 7.28 8.29
N ALA A 31 -6.90 6.86 8.26
CA ALA A 31 -6.42 5.84 7.34
C ALA A 31 -6.98 4.45 7.74
N LEU A 32 -6.78 3.44 6.89
CA LEU A 32 -7.11 2.06 7.22
C LEU A 32 -6.30 1.65 8.47
N PRO A 33 -6.93 1.05 9.50
CA PRO A 33 -6.26 0.66 10.73
C PRO A 33 -4.99 -0.16 10.50
N TRP A 34 -3.90 0.24 11.16
CA TRP A 34 -2.58 -0.37 11.07
C TRP A 34 -1.90 -0.32 9.69
N ASP A 35 -2.51 0.31 8.70
CA ASP A 35 -1.91 0.44 7.38
C ASP A 35 -0.78 1.49 7.42
N ARG A 36 0.43 1.11 6.99
CA ARG A 36 1.66 1.92 7.08
C ARG A 36 1.87 2.55 8.46
N HIS A 37 1.49 1.81 9.50
CA HIS A 37 1.67 2.23 10.89
C HIS A 37 3.14 2.39 11.24
N TRP A 38 4.00 1.56 10.64
CA TRP A 38 5.46 1.63 10.75
C TRP A 38 6.11 1.96 9.42
N ALA A 39 7.35 2.47 9.51
CA ALA A 39 8.24 2.66 8.37
C ALA A 39 9.69 2.31 8.76
N VAL A 40 10.49 1.87 7.81
CA VAL A 40 11.91 1.59 8.02
C VAL A 40 12.71 2.83 7.63
N ALA A 41 13.24 3.54 8.61
CA ALA A 41 14.13 4.67 8.39
C ALA A 41 15.52 4.18 7.93
N HIS A 42 16.16 4.94 7.05
CA HIS A 42 17.53 4.67 6.60
C HIS A 42 18.51 5.71 7.15
N ASP A 43 19.81 5.46 7.00
CA ASP A 43 20.93 6.26 7.50
C ASP A 43 20.88 7.76 7.16
N LEU A 44 20.19 8.14 6.07
CA LEU A 44 20.01 9.53 5.63
C LEU A 44 18.59 10.06 5.92
N SER A 45 17.81 9.36 6.77
CA SER A 45 16.46 9.80 7.13
C SER A 45 16.50 11.09 7.94
N LYS A 46 15.51 11.95 7.67
CA LYS A 46 15.22 13.16 8.46
C LYS A 46 14.04 12.96 9.42
N PHE A 47 13.59 11.73 9.62
CA PHE A 47 12.58 11.43 10.62
C PHE A 47 13.14 11.73 12.01
N ASP A 48 12.42 12.54 12.77
CA ASP A 48 12.82 12.90 14.13
C ASP A 48 12.06 12.02 15.14
N PRO A 49 12.72 11.07 15.80
CA PRO A 49 12.07 10.22 16.78
C PRO A 49 11.65 10.95 18.09
N ALA A 50 12.22 12.13 18.36
CA ALA A 50 11.82 12.95 19.51
C ALA A 50 10.51 13.72 19.23
N HIS A 51 10.22 14.03 17.97
CA HIS A 51 9.01 14.71 17.52
C HIS A 51 8.39 13.95 16.34
N PRO A 52 7.89 12.72 16.57
CA PRO A 52 7.46 11.84 15.50
C PRO A 52 6.22 12.42 14.78
N ALA A 53 6.37 12.65 13.47
CA ALA A 53 5.34 13.20 12.61
C ALA A 53 5.38 12.54 11.24
N TRP A 54 4.33 12.77 10.43
CA TRP A 54 4.37 12.35 9.05
C TRP A 54 5.61 12.91 8.35
N THR A 55 6.30 12.03 7.65
CA THR A 55 7.55 12.38 6.96
C THR A 55 7.51 11.84 5.54
N PRO A 56 7.97 12.62 4.54
CA PRO A 56 7.92 12.22 3.13
C PRO A 56 8.63 10.89 2.83
N CYS A 57 8.08 10.14 1.89
CA CYS A 57 8.54 8.81 1.45
C CYS A 57 10.06 8.66 1.23
N PRO A 58 10.82 9.66 0.71
CA PRO A 58 12.28 9.53 0.54
C PRO A 58 13.09 9.28 1.82
N ASN A 59 12.50 9.46 2.99
CA ASN A 59 13.16 9.22 4.28
C ASN A 59 13.14 7.75 4.71
N PHE A 60 12.44 6.90 3.99
CA PHE A 60 12.23 5.51 4.36
C PHE A 60 12.73 4.56 3.27
N GLN A 61 13.06 3.34 3.66
CA GLN A 61 13.30 2.25 2.72
C GLN A 61 12.04 2.03 1.87
N ARG A 62 12.20 1.86 0.57
CA ARG A 62 11.10 1.78 -0.38
C ARG A 62 11.42 0.89 -1.58
N GLY A 63 10.41 0.23 -2.14
CA GLY A 63 10.55 -0.67 -3.29
C GLY A 63 11.15 -0.04 -4.55
N ALA A 64 11.05 1.29 -4.71
CA ALA A 64 11.67 1.98 -5.84
C ALA A 64 13.22 1.97 -5.82
N ARG A 65 13.84 1.74 -4.66
CA ARG A 65 15.30 1.61 -4.49
C ARG A 65 15.72 0.19 -4.15
N THR A 66 14.90 -0.50 -3.38
CA THR A 66 15.14 -1.87 -2.90
C THR A 66 13.96 -2.71 -3.34
N SER A 67 13.96 -3.15 -4.59
CA SER A 67 12.83 -3.88 -5.17
C SER A 67 12.51 -5.18 -4.41
N ALA A 68 13.51 -5.82 -3.82
CA ALA A 68 13.35 -7.04 -3.02
C ALA A 68 12.30 -6.90 -1.91
N VAL A 69 12.16 -5.72 -1.26
CA VAL A 69 11.17 -5.55 -0.19
C VAL A 69 9.72 -5.67 -0.67
N MET A 70 9.48 -5.63 -1.99
CA MET A 70 8.15 -5.82 -2.56
C MET A 70 7.65 -7.26 -2.44
N ALA A 71 8.57 -8.24 -2.25
CA ALA A 71 8.24 -9.65 -2.04
C ALA A 71 7.96 -10.00 -0.56
N VAL A 72 8.04 -9.05 0.34
CA VAL A 72 7.68 -9.27 1.75
C VAL A 72 6.17 -9.45 1.89
N GLU A 73 5.74 -10.49 2.57
CA GLU A 73 4.38 -10.69 3.07
C GLU A 73 4.34 -10.42 4.56
N ALA A 74 3.16 -10.06 5.07
CA ALA A 74 2.96 -9.75 6.47
C ALA A 74 1.71 -10.44 7.00
N ARG A 75 1.72 -10.72 8.30
CA ARG A 75 0.55 -11.06 9.10
C ARG A 75 0.70 -10.33 10.43
N PHE A 76 -0.26 -9.48 10.75
CA PHE A 76 -0.26 -8.73 12.00
C PHE A 76 -1.38 -9.20 12.92
N ASP A 77 -1.00 -9.74 14.06
CA ASP A 77 -1.90 -10.06 15.15
C ASP A 77 -2.08 -8.80 16.02
N GLU A 78 -3.28 -8.21 15.96
CA GLU A 78 -3.59 -6.96 16.65
C GLU A 78 -3.73 -7.14 18.17
N GLU A 79 -4.17 -8.31 18.62
CA GLU A 79 -4.34 -8.60 20.06
C GLU A 79 -2.98 -8.83 20.75
N ALA A 80 -2.11 -9.60 20.10
CA ALA A 80 -0.78 -9.88 20.61
C ALA A 80 0.23 -8.75 20.29
N SER A 81 -0.12 -7.79 19.45
CA SER A 81 0.82 -6.81 18.87
C SER A 81 2.03 -7.50 18.21
N TRP A 82 1.79 -8.58 17.47
CA TRP A 82 2.83 -9.43 16.92
C TRP A 82 2.82 -9.40 15.40
N LEU A 83 3.97 -9.12 14.80
CA LEU A 83 4.12 -9.07 13.35
C LEU A 83 4.95 -10.24 12.85
N THR A 84 4.38 -11.01 11.92
CA THR A 84 5.10 -12.08 11.21
C THR A 84 5.34 -11.65 9.77
N LEU A 85 6.60 -11.74 9.33
CA LEU A 85 7.03 -11.43 7.97
C LEU A 85 7.61 -12.67 7.31
N THR A 86 7.35 -12.82 6.01
CA THR A 86 7.98 -13.82 5.16
C THR A 86 8.53 -13.18 3.89
N HIS A 87 9.59 -13.77 3.35
CA HIS A 87 10.23 -13.36 2.09
C HIS A 87 10.87 -14.59 1.45
N PRO A 88 10.84 -14.75 0.10
CA PRO A 88 11.33 -15.98 -0.54
C PRO A 88 12.82 -16.27 -0.30
N ALA A 89 13.63 -15.25 -0.05
CA ALA A 89 15.08 -15.39 0.17
C ALA A 89 15.51 -15.31 1.65
N LEU A 90 14.56 -15.18 2.60
CA LEU A 90 14.88 -14.99 4.03
C LEU A 90 14.08 -15.97 4.89
N PRO A 91 14.61 -16.38 6.05
CA PRO A 91 13.81 -17.15 7.02
C PRO A 91 12.63 -16.31 7.51
N PRO A 92 11.49 -16.92 7.92
CA PRO A 92 10.41 -16.18 8.53
C PRO A 92 10.89 -15.42 9.77
N LEU A 93 10.36 -14.19 9.95
CA LEU A 93 10.60 -13.36 11.13
C LEU A 93 9.29 -13.11 11.84
N ALA A 94 9.26 -13.36 13.15
CA ALA A 94 8.14 -13.00 14.02
C ALA A 94 8.68 -12.17 15.20
N PHE A 95 8.06 -11.00 15.48
CA PHE A 95 8.58 -10.04 16.45
C PHE A 95 7.52 -9.04 16.91
N ASP A 96 7.77 -8.44 18.09
CA ASP A 96 7.04 -7.24 18.53
C ASP A 96 7.61 -6.01 17.82
N PRO A 97 6.84 -5.31 16.98
CA PRO A 97 7.34 -4.16 16.22
C PRO A 97 7.63 -2.93 17.11
N VAL A 98 7.16 -2.89 18.35
CA VAL A 98 7.41 -1.80 19.31
C VAL A 98 8.71 -2.05 20.05
N GLU A 99 8.90 -3.24 20.59
CA GLU A 99 10.03 -3.58 21.48
C GLU A 99 11.22 -4.16 20.69
N GLU A 100 10.97 -4.85 19.58
CA GLU A 100 11.96 -5.66 18.88
C GLU A 100 12.28 -5.18 17.46
N GLY A 101 12.03 -3.90 17.17
CA GLY A 101 12.25 -3.35 15.82
C GLY A 101 13.66 -3.57 15.25
N ALA A 102 14.68 -3.74 16.10
CA ALA A 102 16.04 -4.07 15.68
C ALA A 102 16.14 -5.43 14.96
N LYS A 103 15.29 -6.41 15.32
CA LYS A 103 15.25 -7.72 14.65
C LYS A 103 14.87 -7.57 13.17
N LEU A 104 13.95 -6.65 12.85
CA LEU A 104 13.59 -6.36 11.47
C LEU A 104 14.78 -5.79 10.68
N ILE A 105 15.54 -4.88 11.28
CA ILE A 105 16.70 -4.27 10.60
C ILE A 105 17.75 -5.34 10.25
N GLU A 106 18.05 -6.23 11.18
CA GLU A 106 18.95 -7.36 10.93
C GLU A 106 18.41 -8.31 9.86
N TRP A 107 17.11 -8.60 9.91
CA TRP A 107 16.43 -9.47 8.94
C TRP A 107 16.44 -8.90 7.51
N LEU A 108 16.34 -7.57 7.36
CA LEU A 108 16.37 -6.90 6.07
C LEU A 108 17.77 -6.76 5.49
N ARG A 109 18.83 -6.92 6.29
CA ARG A 109 20.22 -6.69 5.88
C ARG A 109 20.62 -7.42 4.59
N PRO A 110 20.32 -8.73 4.40
CA PRO A 110 20.73 -9.46 3.20
C PRO A 110 20.11 -8.96 1.90
N ILE A 111 18.96 -8.26 1.97
CA ILE A 111 18.22 -7.78 0.80
C ILE A 111 18.23 -6.24 0.67
N SER A 112 19.05 -5.56 1.50
CA SER A 112 19.11 -4.12 1.57
C SER A 112 20.44 -3.58 1.01
N PRO A 113 20.50 -2.31 0.57
CA PRO A 113 21.76 -1.65 0.23
C PRO A 113 22.70 -1.58 1.43
N THR A 114 24.02 -1.60 1.15
CA THR A 114 25.08 -1.59 2.18
C THR A 114 25.89 -0.30 2.23
N ASP A 115 25.77 0.55 1.21
CA ASP A 115 26.60 1.74 1.03
C ASP A 115 25.80 3.04 1.26
N ARG A 116 24.51 3.06 0.97
CA ARG A 116 23.67 4.25 1.09
C ARG A 116 22.19 3.87 1.20
N PHE A 117 21.43 4.63 1.98
CA PHE A 117 20.04 4.33 2.32
C PHE A 117 19.90 2.98 3.04
N VAL A 118 20.89 2.71 3.88
CA VAL A 118 20.95 1.51 4.71
C VAL A 118 19.84 1.57 5.78
N PRO A 119 19.00 0.55 5.95
CA PRO A 119 17.98 0.54 7.00
C PRO A 119 18.62 0.59 8.39
N VAL A 120 18.15 1.48 9.25
CA VAL A 120 18.72 1.69 10.59
C VAL A 120 17.69 1.55 11.73
N ALA A 121 16.43 1.83 11.49
CA ALA A 121 15.42 1.76 12.54
C ALA A 121 14.01 1.50 11.99
N LEU A 122 13.20 0.76 12.74
CA LEU A 122 11.75 0.73 12.56
C LEU A 122 11.16 1.89 13.36
N VAL A 123 10.39 2.75 12.70
CA VAL A 123 9.86 3.98 13.29
C VAL A 123 8.35 4.08 13.08
N ARG A 124 7.67 4.85 13.96
CA ARG A 124 6.25 5.18 13.83
C ARG A 124 5.99 6.60 14.32
N ALA A 125 4.89 7.21 13.87
CA ALA A 125 4.34 8.43 14.45
C ALA A 125 2.94 8.11 15.01
N PRO A 126 2.67 8.37 16.30
CA PRO A 126 1.37 8.08 16.91
C PRO A 126 0.23 8.77 16.17
N GLY A 127 -0.83 8.02 15.86
CA GLY A 127 -2.00 8.53 15.16
C GLY A 127 -1.80 8.87 13.68
N VAL A 128 -0.63 8.56 13.10
CA VAL A 128 -0.30 8.90 11.71
C VAL A 128 0.08 7.64 10.93
N ALA A 129 -0.58 7.42 9.80
CA ALA A 129 -0.13 6.43 8.84
C ALA A 129 0.96 7.03 7.93
N MET A 130 2.10 6.34 7.78
CA MET A 130 3.22 6.76 6.93
C MET A 130 2.91 6.49 5.43
N THR A 131 1.73 6.93 4.97
CA THR A 131 1.32 6.88 3.56
C THR A 131 2.15 7.84 2.70
N ASP A 132 1.90 7.86 1.40
CA ASP A 132 2.57 8.81 0.49
C ASP A 132 1.92 10.19 0.52
N SER A 133 0.72 10.30 1.10
CA SER A 133 0.00 11.57 1.34
C SER A 133 0.21 12.06 2.77
N SER A 134 0.28 13.38 2.97
CA SER A 134 0.40 14.01 4.29
C SER A 134 -0.92 14.01 5.09
N TYR A 135 -2.00 13.55 4.50
CA TYR A 135 -3.32 13.40 5.12
C TYR A 135 -3.78 11.93 5.09
N PRO A 136 -4.69 11.51 5.98
CA PRO A 136 -5.17 10.15 6.05
C PRO A 136 -5.84 9.72 4.73
N THR A 137 -5.34 8.67 4.12
CA THR A 137 -5.88 8.14 2.85
C THR A 137 -6.12 6.64 2.91
N VAL A 138 -7.13 6.20 2.15
CA VAL A 138 -7.36 4.81 1.77
C VAL A 138 -7.30 4.75 0.26
N SER A 139 -6.44 3.90 -0.29
CA SER A 139 -6.29 3.79 -1.74
C SER A 139 -7.30 2.80 -2.33
N VAL A 140 -7.96 3.20 -3.43
CA VAL A 140 -8.91 2.37 -4.18
C VAL A 140 -8.31 2.04 -5.54
N LYS A 141 -8.35 0.77 -5.91
CA LYS A 141 -7.81 0.22 -7.17
C LYS A 141 -8.88 -0.60 -7.88
N SER A 142 -8.81 -0.67 -9.21
CA SER A 142 -9.73 -1.43 -10.04
C SER A 142 -9.07 -2.69 -10.59
N LEU A 143 -9.75 -3.85 -10.41
CA LEU A 143 -9.32 -5.11 -11.02
C LEU A 143 -9.37 -5.05 -12.55
N THR A 144 -10.38 -4.38 -13.11
CA THR A 144 -10.53 -4.24 -14.56
C THR A 144 -9.45 -3.37 -15.16
N SER A 145 -9.01 -2.29 -14.47
CA SER A 145 -7.87 -1.46 -14.89
C SER A 145 -6.56 -2.26 -14.82
N ASN A 146 -6.38 -3.07 -13.77
CA ASN A 146 -5.22 -3.96 -13.66
C ASN A 146 -5.19 -5.00 -14.80
N ALA A 147 -6.32 -5.62 -15.11
CA ALA A 147 -6.43 -6.58 -16.19
C ALA A 147 -6.16 -5.93 -17.58
N ALA A 148 -6.68 -4.71 -17.80
CA ALA A 148 -6.42 -3.96 -19.03
C ALA A 148 -4.93 -3.64 -19.20
N LEU A 149 -4.24 -3.24 -18.13
CA LEU A 149 -2.79 -2.99 -18.19
C LEU A 149 -2.01 -4.30 -18.37
N GLY A 150 -2.43 -5.39 -17.72
CA GLY A 150 -1.84 -6.71 -17.90
C GLY A 150 -1.97 -7.20 -19.34
N ALA A 151 -3.14 -7.01 -19.98
CA ALA A 151 -3.37 -7.32 -21.38
C ALA A 151 -2.44 -6.51 -22.32
N HIS A 152 -2.24 -5.21 -22.04
CA HIS A 152 -1.28 -4.37 -22.79
C HIS A 152 0.16 -4.89 -22.65
N LEU A 153 0.54 -5.36 -21.45
CA LEU A 153 1.86 -5.92 -21.19
C LEU A 153 2.02 -7.37 -21.67
N GLY A 154 0.93 -8.04 -22.08
CA GLY A 154 0.93 -9.46 -22.45
C GLY A 154 1.22 -10.41 -21.28
N MET A 155 0.86 -10.03 -20.04
CA MET A 155 1.13 -10.81 -18.84
C MET A 155 -0.01 -10.76 -17.84
N ASP A 156 -0.09 -11.76 -16.96
CA ASP A 156 -0.93 -11.71 -15.77
C ASP A 156 -0.26 -10.79 -14.72
N LEU A 157 -0.79 -9.57 -14.60
CA LEU A 157 -0.20 -8.53 -13.77
C LEU A 157 -0.73 -8.64 -12.34
N SER A 158 0.12 -9.07 -11.42
CA SER A 158 -0.24 -9.18 -10.01
C SER A 158 -0.70 -7.84 -9.43
N ILE A 159 -1.87 -7.86 -8.77
CA ILE A 159 -2.46 -6.70 -8.06
C ILE A 159 -1.57 -6.20 -6.91
N HIS A 160 -0.73 -7.05 -6.35
CA HIS A 160 0.14 -6.70 -5.22
C HIS A 160 1.25 -5.71 -5.57
N ARG A 161 1.56 -5.49 -6.86
CA ARG A 161 2.51 -4.46 -7.33
C ARG A 161 2.08 -3.05 -6.88
N TRP A 162 0.78 -2.83 -6.76
CA TRP A 162 0.21 -1.51 -6.51
C TRP A 162 0.08 -1.16 -5.03
N ARG A 163 0.17 -2.16 -4.15
CA ARG A 163 0.00 -1.96 -2.70
C ARG A 163 -1.26 -1.15 -2.36
N GLY A 164 -2.36 -1.49 -3.05
CA GLY A 164 -3.67 -0.86 -2.85
C GLY A 164 -4.38 -1.43 -1.63
N ASN A 165 -5.22 -0.62 -0.97
CA ASN A 165 -6.02 -1.05 0.18
C ASN A 165 -7.32 -1.71 -0.25
N LEU A 166 -8.13 -1.02 -1.05
CA LEU A 166 -9.42 -1.52 -1.53
C LEU A 166 -9.33 -1.83 -3.02
N TRP A 167 -9.72 -3.02 -3.38
CA TRP A 167 -9.80 -3.44 -4.76
C TRP A 167 -11.25 -3.63 -5.16
N VAL A 168 -11.69 -2.93 -6.18
CA VAL A 168 -13.06 -2.98 -6.68
C VAL A 168 -13.12 -3.65 -8.04
N ASP A 169 -14.28 -4.24 -8.33
CA ASP A 169 -14.59 -4.93 -9.57
C ASP A 169 -15.93 -4.47 -10.11
N GLY A 170 -16.20 -4.74 -11.42
CA GLY A 170 -17.48 -4.45 -12.07
C GLY A 170 -17.59 -3.06 -12.69
N PHE A 171 -16.50 -2.27 -12.71
CA PHE A 171 -16.42 -1.00 -13.43
C PHE A 171 -15.65 -1.17 -14.74
N ALA A 172 -15.84 -0.25 -15.68
CA ALA A 172 -14.98 -0.19 -16.87
C ALA A 172 -13.53 0.12 -16.46
N PRO A 173 -12.53 -0.34 -17.24
CA PRO A 173 -11.14 0.03 -17.01
C PRO A 173 -10.98 1.55 -16.94
N TRP A 174 -10.20 2.03 -15.97
CA TRP A 174 -9.85 3.44 -15.72
C TRP A 174 -11.02 4.33 -15.28
N ALA A 175 -12.22 3.76 -15.07
CA ALA A 175 -13.37 4.52 -14.58
C ALA A 175 -13.12 5.20 -13.23
N GLU A 176 -12.21 4.65 -12.42
CA GLU A 176 -11.82 5.24 -11.14
C GLU A 176 -11.21 6.62 -11.26
N PHE A 177 -10.66 7.00 -12.40
CA PHE A 177 -10.10 8.33 -12.64
C PHE A 177 -11.15 9.43 -12.70
N ASP A 178 -12.38 9.09 -13.11
CA ASP A 178 -13.53 10.00 -13.15
C ASP A 178 -14.23 10.15 -11.79
N TRP A 179 -13.74 9.46 -10.76
CA TRP A 179 -14.31 9.57 -9.41
C TRP A 179 -13.68 10.70 -8.60
N VAL A 180 -12.60 11.30 -9.06
CA VAL A 180 -11.97 12.44 -8.37
C VAL A 180 -12.98 13.59 -8.23
N GLY A 181 -13.13 14.09 -7.00
CA GLY A 181 -14.14 15.09 -6.63
C GLY A 181 -15.52 14.51 -6.30
N LYS A 182 -15.70 13.19 -6.38
CA LYS A 182 -16.96 12.49 -6.06
C LYS A 182 -16.83 11.67 -4.78
N HIS A 183 -17.96 11.14 -4.34
CA HIS A 183 -18.00 10.21 -3.22
C HIS A 183 -18.16 8.77 -3.72
N LEU A 184 -17.44 7.85 -3.08
CA LEU A 184 -17.54 6.41 -3.31
C LEU A 184 -18.12 5.77 -2.07
N ARG A 185 -19.31 5.16 -2.20
CA ARG A 185 -19.90 4.33 -1.14
C ARG A 185 -19.44 2.90 -1.29
N VAL A 186 -18.92 2.31 -0.21
CA VAL A 186 -18.55 0.90 -0.09
C VAL A 186 -19.31 0.32 1.09
N GLY A 187 -20.33 -0.49 0.83
CA GLY A 187 -21.28 -0.91 1.86
C GLY A 187 -21.94 0.29 2.54
N ARG A 188 -21.60 0.53 3.82
CA ARG A 188 -22.09 1.69 4.59
C ARG A 188 -21.04 2.82 4.70
N THR A 189 -19.82 2.56 4.32
CA THR A 189 -18.71 3.53 4.38
C THR A 189 -18.74 4.42 3.15
N VAL A 190 -18.45 5.71 3.35
CA VAL A 190 -18.31 6.69 2.26
C VAL A 190 -16.91 7.28 2.26
N LEU A 191 -16.28 7.27 1.09
CA LEU A 191 -14.99 7.92 0.84
C LEU A 191 -15.19 9.10 -0.11
N GLU A 192 -14.63 10.26 0.22
CA GLU A 192 -14.42 11.38 -0.71
C GLU A 192 -13.16 11.07 -1.53
N ILE A 193 -13.28 10.94 -2.84
CA ILE A 193 -12.15 10.67 -3.72
C ILE A 193 -11.46 11.98 -4.07
N ARG A 194 -10.18 12.11 -3.72
CA ARG A 194 -9.47 13.39 -3.82
C ARG A 194 -8.51 13.49 -4.98
N GLU A 195 -7.76 12.43 -5.26
CA GLU A 195 -6.71 12.49 -6.28
C GLU A 195 -6.40 11.11 -6.85
N ARG A 196 -5.77 11.08 -8.02
CA ARG A 196 -5.19 9.87 -8.61
C ARG A 196 -3.90 9.51 -7.87
N VAL A 197 -3.53 8.24 -7.92
CA VAL A 197 -2.32 7.74 -7.26
C VAL A 197 -1.17 7.64 -8.25
N GLY A 198 -0.24 8.60 -8.18
CA GLY A 198 1.00 8.54 -8.95
C GLY A 198 1.86 7.34 -8.57
N ARG A 199 2.43 6.66 -9.55
CA ARG A 199 3.21 5.43 -9.35
C ARG A 199 4.70 5.66 -9.55
N CYS A 200 5.51 4.85 -8.87
CA CYS A 200 6.96 4.87 -8.93
C CYS A 200 7.51 3.49 -9.32
N LYS A 201 8.81 3.39 -9.54
CA LYS A 201 9.51 2.14 -9.93
C LYS A 201 9.23 0.92 -9.04
N ALA A 202 8.72 1.10 -7.83
CA ALA A 202 8.35 -0.03 -6.97
C ALA A 202 7.36 -1.00 -7.65
N THR A 203 6.46 -0.47 -8.50
CA THR A 203 5.47 -1.28 -9.22
C THR A 203 6.07 -2.16 -10.33
N CYS A 204 7.30 -1.87 -10.75
CA CYS A 204 8.03 -2.69 -11.72
C CYS A 204 8.54 -4.01 -11.13
N ALA A 205 8.60 -4.12 -9.81
CA ALA A 205 9.05 -5.33 -9.13
C ALA A 205 7.94 -6.39 -9.08
N ASN A 206 8.32 -7.64 -9.32
CA ASN A 206 7.46 -8.79 -9.10
C ASN A 206 7.25 -8.99 -7.59
N PRO A 207 6.01 -8.98 -7.08
CA PRO A 207 5.77 -9.12 -5.65
C PRO A 207 5.96 -10.56 -5.11
N ALA A 208 6.22 -11.53 -5.97
CA ALA A 208 6.57 -12.88 -5.54
C ALA A 208 8.09 -13.06 -5.35
N THR A 209 8.92 -12.34 -6.13
CA THR A 209 10.39 -12.54 -6.12
C THR A 209 11.16 -11.30 -5.65
N GLY A 210 10.56 -10.10 -5.75
CA GLY A 210 11.24 -8.82 -5.51
C GLY A 210 12.11 -8.35 -6.68
N GLU A 211 12.19 -9.11 -7.78
CA GLU A 211 12.94 -8.74 -8.96
C GLU A 211 12.15 -7.80 -9.88
N ILE A 212 12.83 -6.91 -10.59
CA ILE A 212 12.19 -6.08 -11.62
C ILE A 212 11.99 -6.96 -12.86
N ASP A 213 10.73 -7.18 -13.25
CA ASP A 213 10.36 -8.04 -14.37
C ASP A 213 9.54 -7.35 -15.46
N THR A 214 9.10 -6.11 -15.23
CA THR A 214 8.32 -5.35 -16.21
C THR A 214 8.44 -3.84 -15.98
N ASP A 215 8.15 -3.03 -17.01
CA ASP A 215 8.08 -1.56 -16.89
C ASP A 215 6.63 -1.08 -16.86
N THR A 216 6.01 -1.20 -15.67
CA THR A 216 4.64 -0.73 -15.45
C THR A 216 4.48 0.77 -15.66
N LEU A 217 5.54 1.57 -15.44
CA LEU A 217 5.47 3.03 -15.59
C LEU A 217 5.40 3.44 -17.07
N ARG A 218 6.15 2.73 -17.91
CA ARG A 218 6.07 2.91 -19.36
C ARG A 218 4.68 2.50 -19.86
N ALA A 219 4.20 1.32 -19.46
CA ALA A 219 2.89 0.83 -19.86
C ALA A 219 1.75 1.78 -19.46
N LEU A 220 1.78 2.34 -18.24
CA LEU A 220 0.80 3.34 -17.83
C LEU A 220 0.82 4.59 -18.73
N ARG A 221 2.00 5.13 -19.06
CA ARG A 221 2.09 6.26 -19.98
C ARG A 221 1.52 5.95 -21.37
N GLU A 222 1.74 4.72 -21.86
CA GLU A 222 1.24 4.28 -23.17
C GLU A 222 -0.29 4.12 -23.16
N VAL A 223 -0.90 3.66 -22.04
CA VAL A 223 -2.34 3.37 -21.97
C VAL A 223 -3.16 4.57 -21.51
N VAL A 224 -2.69 5.33 -20.51
CA VAL A 224 -3.47 6.42 -19.89
C VAL A 224 -2.82 7.79 -19.97
N GLY A 225 -1.64 7.90 -20.58
CA GLY A 225 -0.92 9.16 -20.77
C GLY A 225 -0.11 9.63 -19.56
N GLU A 226 -0.35 9.04 -18.39
CA GLU A 226 0.24 9.41 -17.10
C GLU A 226 0.78 8.18 -16.37
N GLN A 227 1.47 8.38 -15.22
CA GLN A 227 1.96 7.28 -14.39
C GLN A 227 1.02 6.99 -13.22
N ASP A 228 -0.29 7.12 -13.43
CA ASP A 228 -1.28 6.97 -12.38
C ASP A 228 -1.94 5.59 -12.41
N PHE A 229 -2.24 5.04 -11.22
CA PHE A 229 -3.03 3.82 -11.08
C PHE A 229 -3.86 3.87 -9.81
N GLY A 230 -5.18 3.91 -9.97
CA GLY A 230 -6.17 4.03 -8.90
C GLY A 230 -6.24 5.44 -8.31
N VAL A 231 -6.98 5.56 -7.21
CA VAL A 231 -7.29 6.83 -6.56
C VAL A 231 -7.08 6.76 -5.05
N PHE A 232 -6.87 7.91 -4.41
CA PHE A 232 -6.92 8.08 -2.97
C PHE A 232 -8.28 8.65 -2.55
N GLY A 233 -8.85 8.04 -1.50
CA GLY A 233 -10.05 8.52 -0.84
C GLY A 233 -9.78 8.83 0.64
N VAL A 234 -10.51 9.78 1.17
CA VAL A 234 -10.62 10.07 2.61
C VAL A 234 -11.95 9.54 3.10
N VAL A 235 -11.95 8.79 4.19
CA VAL A 235 -13.19 8.30 4.80
C VAL A 235 -13.96 9.48 5.39
N VAL A 236 -15.17 9.72 4.92
CA VAL A 236 -16.07 10.76 5.43
C VAL A 236 -17.19 10.18 6.28
N GLU A 237 -17.64 8.96 5.97
CA GLU A 237 -18.55 8.18 6.81
C GLU A 237 -17.92 6.82 7.08
N GLY A 238 -17.66 6.53 8.36
CA GLY A 238 -17.04 5.28 8.77
C GLY A 238 -18.03 4.11 8.80
N GLY A 239 -17.49 2.88 8.81
CA GLY A 239 -18.27 1.66 8.92
C GLY A 239 -17.44 0.41 8.67
N ARG A 240 -18.02 -0.76 8.92
CA ARG A 240 -17.42 -2.04 8.54
C ARG A 240 -17.61 -2.28 7.05
N ILE A 241 -16.57 -2.69 6.38
CA ILE A 241 -16.58 -3.16 4.99
C ILE A 241 -16.04 -4.58 4.90
N THR A 242 -16.56 -5.33 3.92
CA THR A 242 -16.24 -6.75 3.71
C THR A 242 -16.19 -7.02 2.20
N PRO A 243 -15.29 -7.87 1.70
CA PRO A 243 -15.36 -8.32 0.31
C PRO A 243 -16.77 -8.81 -0.05
N GLY A 244 -17.28 -8.41 -1.21
CA GLY A 244 -18.65 -8.59 -1.66
C GLY A 244 -19.56 -7.38 -1.45
N ASP A 245 -19.19 -6.42 -0.60
CA ASP A 245 -19.96 -5.20 -0.41
C ASP A 245 -20.16 -4.43 -1.72
N LYS A 246 -21.36 -3.89 -1.90
CA LYS A 246 -21.69 -3.05 -3.04
C LYS A 246 -20.85 -1.78 -3.03
N VAL A 247 -20.37 -1.41 -4.21
CA VAL A 247 -19.64 -0.16 -4.45
C VAL A 247 -20.46 0.71 -5.39
N GLU A 248 -20.68 1.98 -5.02
CA GLU A 248 -21.47 2.95 -5.79
C GLU A 248 -20.73 4.30 -5.84
N VAL A 249 -20.65 4.87 -7.05
CA VAL A 249 -20.22 6.25 -7.22
C VAL A 249 -21.43 7.15 -6.99
N LEU A 250 -21.32 8.04 -6.02
CA LEU A 250 -22.34 9.04 -5.71
C LEU A 250 -22.05 10.31 -6.51
N ALA A 251 -23.11 11.02 -6.86
CA ALA A 251 -22.99 12.28 -7.59
C ALA A 251 -22.40 13.39 -6.71
#